data_fd958158c328236665bd4fd0b9c25483
#
_entry.id   fd958158c328236665bd4fd0b9c25483
#
_cell.length_a   1.000
_cell.length_b   1.000
_cell.length_c   1.000
_cell.angle_alpha   90.00
_cell.angle_beta   90.00
_cell.angle_gamma   90.00
#
_symmetry.space_group_name_H-M   'P 1'
#
loop_
_entity.id
_entity.type
_entity.pdbx_description
1 polymer ?
#
loop_
_entity_poly.entity_id
_entity_poly.type
_entity_poly.pdbx_seq_one_letter_code
_entity_poly.pdbx_strand_id
1 'polypeptide(L)'
;MLKKTVLTFAFLTILTTFYGFNAQFSAPATDDALAEMHHSLLPEGSYVISAYDNLIRNISEEEGHDWRLMSAIAYHESRFTPDITSRSGARGLMQIMPSVARQFDVPAAEITDPRTNIWLANKLMSKIMSSLRFPEGTPEKDRMSIILASYNSGIGHVNDARRLARLNGENPNSWEVVARYLTLKAEPEFYENEVVRCGRFTGSRQTLSLIHI
;
A
#
# COMPACT_ATOMS: atom_id res chain seq x y z
N MET A 1 -42.95 -14.06 -8.49
CA MET A 1 -42.78 -14.23 -7.04
C MET A 1 -41.76 -15.31 -6.64
N LEU A 2 -41.56 -16.36 -7.44
CA LEU A 2 -40.65 -17.49 -7.06
C LEU A 2 -39.17 -17.15 -7.00
N LYS A 3 -38.65 -16.20 -7.82
CA LYS A 3 -37.23 -15.85 -7.86
C LYS A 3 -36.71 -15.06 -6.65
N LYS A 4 -37.56 -14.31 -5.95
CA LYS A 4 -37.16 -13.58 -4.74
C LYS A 4 -37.09 -14.48 -3.51
N THR A 5 -37.89 -15.54 -3.43
CA THR A 5 -37.92 -16.49 -2.32
C THR A 5 -36.68 -17.39 -2.31
N VAL A 6 -36.18 -17.80 -3.49
CA VAL A 6 -34.98 -18.64 -3.61
C VAL A 6 -33.70 -17.86 -3.19
N LEU A 7 -33.63 -16.56 -3.51
CA LEU A 7 -32.47 -15.74 -3.13
C LEU A 7 -32.41 -15.49 -1.61
N THR A 8 -33.56 -15.36 -0.97
CA THR A 8 -33.66 -15.16 0.49
C THR A 8 -33.27 -16.44 1.25
N PHE A 9 -33.62 -17.64 0.73
CA PHE A 9 -33.21 -18.92 1.36
C PHE A 9 -31.71 -19.18 1.18
N ALA A 10 -31.12 -18.85 0.04
CA ALA A 10 -29.68 -19.00 -0.18
C ALA A 10 -28.87 -18.07 0.73
N PHE A 11 -29.36 -16.85 0.99
CA PHE A 11 -28.71 -15.90 1.90
C PHE A 11 -28.81 -16.34 3.37
N LEU A 12 -29.92 -16.94 3.76
CA LEU A 12 -30.15 -17.44 5.12
C LEU A 12 -29.30 -18.68 5.43
N THR A 13 -29.11 -19.59 4.46
CA THR A 13 -28.24 -20.77 4.61
C THR A 13 -26.75 -20.41 4.67
N ILE A 14 -26.31 -19.38 3.94
CA ILE A 14 -24.93 -18.86 4.03
C ILE A 14 -24.71 -18.20 5.41
N LEU A 15 -25.69 -17.44 5.92
CA LEU A 15 -25.57 -16.81 7.23
C LEU A 15 -25.55 -17.85 8.40
N THR A 16 -26.33 -18.92 8.29
CA THR A 16 -26.35 -19.99 9.35
C THR A 16 -25.09 -20.84 9.34
N THR A 17 -24.46 -21.07 8.18
CA THR A 17 -23.14 -21.72 8.12
C THR A 17 -22.03 -20.84 8.66
N PHE A 18 -22.10 -19.52 8.46
CA PHE A 18 -21.13 -18.57 9.01
C PHE A 18 -21.30 -18.39 10.53
N TYR A 19 -22.54 -18.36 11.06
CA TYR A 19 -22.80 -18.28 12.50
C TYR A 19 -22.54 -19.58 13.24
N GLY A 20 -22.76 -20.75 12.60
CA GLY A 20 -22.45 -22.06 13.19
C GLY A 20 -20.95 -22.32 13.35
N PHE A 21 -20.13 -21.75 12.51
CA PHE A 21 -18.66 -21.88 12.58
C PHE A 21 -18.03 -20.97 13.67
N ASN A 22 -18.68 -19.85 14.01
CA ASN A 22 -18.18 -18.93 15.04
C ASN A 22 -18.51 -19.36 16.49
N ALA A 23 -19.37 -20.35 16.71
CA ALA A 23 -19.75 -20.77 18.04
C ALA A 23 -18.78 -21.77 18.72
N GLN A 24 -17.74 -22.23 18.02
CA GLN A 24 -16.76 -23.18 18.54
C GLN A 24 -15.38 -22.58 18.88
N PHE A 25 -15.18 -21.27 18.67
CA PHE A 25 -13.94 -20.58 19.04
C PHE A 25 -14.21 -19.54 20.14
N SER A 26 -14.45 -20.00 21.36
CA SER A 26 -14.47 -19.14 22.54
C SER A 26 -13.25 -19.39 23.42
N ALA A 27 -12.10 -18.91 23.00
CA ALA A 27 -10.99 -18.53 23.86
C ALA A 27 -10.31 -17.31 23.24
N PRO A 28 -9.93 -16.28 24.01
CA PRO A 28 -9.13 -15.19 23.47
C PRO A 28 -7.75 -15.76 23.13
N ALA A 29 -7.56 -16.12 21.86
CA ALA A 29 -6.21 -16.39 21.38
C ALA A 29 -5.45 -15.06 21.43
N THR A 30 -4.33 -15.03 22.12
CA THR A 30 -3.40 -13.91 22.06
C THR A 30 -2.92 -13.76 20.61
N ASP A 31 -2.61 -12.55 20.17
CA ASP A 31 -2.12 -12.28 18.81
C ASP A 31 -0.94 -13.20 18.43
N ASP A 32 -0.09 -13.55 19.40
CA ASP A 32 1.00 -14.52 19.24
C ASP A 32 0.52 -15.95 18.96
N ALA A 33 -0.53 -16.41 19.64
CA ALA A 33 -1.09 -17.76 19.41
C ALA A 33 -1.79 -17.86 18.04
N LEU A 34 -2.40 -16.78 17.54
CA LEU A 34 -2.95 -16.70 16.19
C LEU A 34 -1.83 -16.69 15.13
N ALA A 35 -0.73 -15.99 15.38
CA ALA A 35 0.44 -15.96 14.52
C ALA A 35 1.13 -17.34 14.44
N GLU A 36 1.32 -18.03 15.57
CA GLU A 36 1.88 -19.39 15.62
C GLU A 36 0.95 -20.43 14.97
N MET A 37 -0.36 -20.33 15.18
CA MET A 37 -1.32 -21.23 14.55
C MET A 37 -1.39 -21.02 13.03
N HIS A 38 -1.31 -19.79 12.54
CA HIS A 38 -1.19 -19.49 11.12
C HIS A 38 0.11 -20.04 10.52
N HIS A 39 1.21 -19.97 11.25
CA HIS A 39 2.52 -20.50 10.82
C HIS A 39 2.55 -22.03 10.76
N SER A 40 1.80 -22.73 11.65
CA SER A 40 1.80 -24.20 11.74
C SER A 40 0.82 -24.90 10.79
N LEU A 41 -0.19 -24.18 10.26
CA LEU A 41 -1.21 -24.75 9.38
C LEU A 41 -0.86 -24.71 7.89
N LEU A 42 0.21 -24.03 7.50
CA LEU A 42 0.63 -23.90 6.11
C LEU A 42 1.94 -24.64 5.90
N PRO A 43 1.98 -25.66 5.00
CA PRO A 43 3.26 -26.26 4.61
C PRO A 43 4.16 -25.17 4.05
N GLU A 44 5.39 -25.07 4.58
CA GLU A 44 6.41 -24.20 4.00
C GLU A 44 6.52 -24.51 2.50
N GLY A 45 6.17 -23.55 1.66
CA GLY A 45 6.43 -23.59 0.22
C GLY A 45 5.25 -23.78 -0.72
N SER A 46 3.98 -23.89 -0.25
CA SER A 46 2.85 -24.19 -1.15
C SER A 46 1.86 -23.05 -1.40
N TYR A 47 2.08 -21.86 -0.86
CA TYR A 47 1.19 -20.72 -1.11
C TYR A 47 1.65 -19.94 -2.34
N VAL A 48 0.94 -20.13 -3.45
CA VAL A 48 1.07 -19.31 -4.65
C VAL A 48 -0.08 -18.30 -4.62
N ILE A 49 0.23 -17.03 -4.38
CA ILE A 49 -0.74 -15.91 -4.39
C ILE A 49 -0.93 -15.43 -5.83
N SER A 50 0.16 -15.44 -6.61
CA SER A 50 0.17 -15.01 -7.99
C SER A 50 1.25 -15.75 -8.80
N ALA A 51 1.17 -15.68 -10.13
CA ALA A 51 2.23 -16.17 -11.02
C ALA A 51 3.57 -15.42 -10.85
N TYR A 52 3.58 -14.31 -10.12
CA TYR A 52 4.74 -13.44 -9.95
C TYR A 52 5.43 -13.60 -8.58
N ASP A 53 4.95 -14.47 -7.70
CA ASP A 53 5.46 -14.62 -6.33
C ASP A 53 6.96 -14.85 -6.26
N ASN A 54 7.47 -15.80 -7.06
CA ASN A 54 8.91 -16.08 -7.11
C ASN A 54 9.71 -14.89 -7.65
N LEU A 55 9.16 -14.17 -8.63
CA LEU A 55 9.82 -13.01 -9.22
C LEU A 55 9.86 -11.85 -8.23
N ILE A 56 8.74 -11.58 -7.55
CA ILE A 56 8.65 -10.54 -6.52
C ILE A 56 9.61 -10.88 -5.38
N ARG A 57 9.61 -12.14 -4.90
CA ARG A 57 10.48 -12.57 -3.81
C ARG A 57 11.94 -12.35 -4.16
N ASN A 58 12.41 -12.91 -5.27
CA ASN A 58 13.81 -12.86 -5.66
C ASN A 58 14.31 -11.41 -5.78
N ILE A 59 13.56 -10.56 -6.50
CA ILE A 59 13.97 -9.16 -6.71
C ILE A 59 13.90 -8.37 -5.40
N SER A 60 12.88 -8.60 -4.57
CA SER A 60 12.75 -7.86 -3.31
C SER A 60 13.83 -8.23 -2.31
N GLU A 61 14.18 -9.51 -2.20
CA GLU A 61 15.28 -9.99 -1.35
C GLU A 61 16.64 -9.45 -1.83
N GLU A 62 16.90 -9.43 -3.15
CA GLU A 62 18.10 -8.82 -3.73
C GLU A 62 18.21 -7.32 -3.42
N GLU A 63 17.10 -6.60 -3.36
CA GLU A 63 17.03 -5.17 -3.05
C GLU A 63 16.89 -4.87 -1.55
N GLY A 64 16.81 -5.92 -0.71
CA GLY A 64 16.73 -5.79 0.76
C GLY A 64 15.35 -5.40 1.30
N HIS A 65 14.28 -5.75 0.58
CA HIS A 65 12.90 -5.47 0.98
C HIS A 65 12.14 -6.75 1.35
N ASP A 66 11.14 -6.62 2.23
CA ASP A 66 10.20 -7.71 2.50
C ASP A 66 9.33 -7.97 1.26
N TRP A 67 9.48 -9.15 0.68
CA TRP A 67 8.73 -9.55 -0.51
C TRP A 67 7.22 -9.63 -0.25
N ARG A 68 6.77 -9.86 1.00
CA ARG A 68 5.35 -9.89 1.36
C ARG A 68 4.75 -8.50 1.24
N LEU A 69 5.47 -7.48 1.70
CA LEU A 69 5.08 -6.08 1.52
C LEU A 69 5.00 -5.72 0.04
N MET A 70 6.01 -6.11 -0.76
CA MET A 70 6.01 -5.83 -2.19
C MET A 70 4.89 -6.57 -2.93
N SER A 71 4.54 -7.80 -2.53
CA SER A 71 3.38 -8.53 -3.04
C SER A 71 2.05 -7.85 -2.68
N ALA A 72 1.91 -7.37 -1.45
CA ALA A 72 0.72 -6.62 -1.03
C ALA A 72 0.54 -5.33 -1.83
N ILE A 73 1.64 -4.61 -2.12
CA ILE A 73 1.63 -3.44 -3.00
C ILE A 73 1.19 -3.84 -4.41
N ALA A 74 1.77 -4.89 -5.00
CA ALA A 74 1.39 -5.37 -6.34
C ALA A 74 -0.10 -5.74 -6.44
N TYR A 75 -0.61 -6.40 -5.41
CA TYR A 75 -2.04 -6.71 -5.32
C TYR A 75 -2.90 -5.46 -5.24
N HIS A 76 -2.53 -4.48 -4.43
CA HIS A 76 -3.26 -3.23 -4.30
C HIS A 76 -3.25 -2.42 -5.61
N GLU A 77 -2.10 -2.31 -6.24
CA GLU A 77 -1.88 -1.46 -7.42
C GLU A 77 -2.54 -2.02 -8.70
N SER A 78 -2.46 -3.32 -8.93
CA SER A 78 -2.88 -3.92 -10.21
C SER A 78 -3.67 -5.22 -10.10
N ARG A 79 -3.85 -5.79 -8.90
CA ARG A 79 -4.32 -7.17 -8.74
C ARG A 79 -3.46 -8.17 -9.53
N PHE A 80 -2.15 -7.95 -9.53
CA PHE A 80 -1.17 -8.71 -10.30
C PHE A 80 -1.40 -8.70 -11.83
N THR A 81 -1.95 -7.62 -12.37
CA THR A 81 -2.18 -7.46 -13.82
C THR A 81 -1.02 -6.70 -14.46
N PRO A 82 -0.19 -7.34 -15.35
CA PRO A 82 1.05 -6.75 -15.84
C PRO A 82 0.84 -5.63 -16.88
N ASP A 83 -0.24 -5.70 -17.67
CA ASP A 83 -0.45 -4.83 -18.83
C ASP A 83 -1.38 -3.65 -18.53
N ILE A 84 -1.69 -3.41 -17.27
CA ILE A 84 -2.61 -2.33 -16.88
C ILE A 84 -1.92 -0.97 -16.93
N THR A 85 -2.64 0.02 -17.48
CA THR A 85 -2.24 1.43 -17.44
C THR A 85 -3.34 2.25 -16.78
N SER A 86 -3.01 3.00 -15.74
CA SER A 86 -3.95 3.87 -15.04
C SER A 86 -4.29 5.13 -15.85
N ARG A 87 -5.35 5.84 -15.46
CA ARG A 87 -5.71 7.14 -16.08
C ARG A 87 -4.60 8.19 -15.95
N SER A 88 -3.79 8.13 -14.90
CA SER A 88 -2.64 9.01 -14.67
C SER A 88 -1.37 8.56 -15.40
N GLY A 89 -1.40 7.41 -16.09
CA GLY A 89 -0.27 6.87 -16.85
C GLY A 89 0.68 5.97 -16.06
N ALA A 90 0.32 5.55 -14.85
CA ALA A 90 1.05 4.51 -14.12
C ALA A 90 0.87 3.15 -14.80
N ARG A 91 1.91 2.30 -14.85
CA ARG A 91 1.94 1.10 -15.67
C ARG A 91 2.42 -0.14 -14.91
N GLY A 92 1.86 -1.28 -15.28
CA GLY A 92 2.33 -2.61 -14.88
C GLY A 92 1.90 -3.03 -13.49
N LEU A 93 2.45 -4.14 -13.02
CA LEU A 93 2.14 -4.80 -11.74
C LEU A 93 2.19 -3.86 -10.55
N MET A 94 3.22 -3.01 -10.50
CA MET A 94 3.53 -2.12 -9.39
C MET A 94 3.13 -0.66 -9.68
N GLN A 95 2.38 -0.41 -10.76
CA GLN A 95 1.90 0.90 -11.18
C GLN A 95 2.99 1.99 -11.20
N ILE A 96 4.07 1.72 -11.92
CA ILE A 96 5.20 2.65 -12.03
C ILE A 96 4.90 3.78 -13.02
N MET A 97 5.11 5.00 -12.57
CA MET A 97 5.02 6.19 -13.43
C MET A 97 6.23 6.28 -14.37
N PRO A 98 6.03 6.68 -15.65
CA PRO A 98 7.15 6.91 -16.57
C PRO A 98 8.22 7.90 -16.06
N SER A 99 7.82 8.84 -15.21
CA SER A 99 8.75 9.74 -14.53
C SER A 99 9.67 9.05 -13.53
N VAL A 100 9.20 7.96 -12.92
CA VAL A 100 10.01 7.12 -12.02
C VAL A 100 11.01 6.31 -12.85
N ALA A 101 10.57 5.64 -13.93
CA ALA A 101 11.44 4.86 -14.80
C ALA A 101 12.61 5.70 -15.34
N ARG A 102 12.34 6.94 -15.77
CA ARG A 102 13.38 7.87 -16.23
C ARG A 102 14.44 8.19 -15.16
N GLN A 103 14.10 8.14 -13.87
CA GLN A 103 15.07 8.40 -12.78
C GLN A 103 16.09 7.26 -12.62
N PHE A 104 15.80 6.09 -13.22
CA PHE A 104 16.66 4.91 -13.21
C PHE A 104 17.10 4.52 -14.62
N ASP A 105 17.03 5.47 -15.57
CA ASP A 105 17.46 5.31 -16.97
C ASP A 105 16.75 4.15 -17.71
N VAL A 106 15.51 3.83 -17.31
CA VAL A 106 14.70 2.78 -17.94
C VAL A 106 13.77 3.39 -18.98
N PRO A 107 13.79 2.88 -20.24
CA PRO A 107 12.89 3.31 -21.30
C PRO A 107 11.42 3.06 -20.95
N ALA A 108 10.53 3.97 -21.35
CA ALA A 108 9.11 3.86 -21.05
C ALA A 108 8.46 2.60 -21.65
N ALA A 109 9.02 2.04 -22.72
CA ALA A 109 8.54 0.80 -23.35
C ALA A 109 8.78 -0.45 -22.49
N GLU A 110 9.76 -0.41 -21.58
CA GLU A 110 10.14 -1.55 -20.73
C GLU A 110 9.41 -1.56 -19.38
N ILE A 111 8.63 -0.52 -19.07
CA ILE A 111 7.95 -0.40 -17.77
C ILE A 111 6.96 -1.55 -17.53
N THR A 112 6.30 -2.09 -18.56
CA THR A 112 5.31 -3.16 -18.44
C THR A 112 5.91 -4.55 -18.35
N ASP A 113 7.22 -4.71 -18.66
CA ASP A 113 7.91 -5.96 -18.39
C ASP A 113 7.87 -6.27 -16.87
N PRO A 114 7.35 -7.44 -16.46
CA PRO A 114 7.16 -7.75 -15.03
C PRO A 114 8.43 -7.62 -14.19
N ARG A 115 9.58 -8.11 -14.70
CA ARG A 115 10.86 -8.04 -14.00
C ARG A 115 11.31 -6.59 -13.79
N THR A 116 11.31 -5.82 -14.87
CA THR A 116 11.67 -4.40 -14.86
C THR A 116 10.74 -3.60 -13.94
N ASN A 117 9.45 -3.89 -14.00
CA ASN A 117 8.44 -3.19 -13.21
C ASN A 117 8.61 -3.42 -11.70
N ILE A 118 8.82 -4.68 -11.28
CA ILE A 118 9.08 -5.05 -9.88
C ILE A 118 10.42 -4.45 -9.41
N TRP A 119 11.45 -4.50 -10.23
CA TRP A 119 12.75 -3.91 -9.92
C TRP A 119 12.64 -2.39 -9.71
N LEU A 120 11.96 -1.66 -10.62
CA LEU A 120 11.71 -0.23 -10.48
C LEU A 120 10.96 0.12 -9.18
N ALA A 121 9.98 -0.71 -8.80
CA ALA A 121 9.24 -0.53 -7.55
C ALA A 121 10.15 -0.65 -6.31
N ASN A 122 11.02 -1.65 -6.30
CA ASN A 122 11.99 -1.83 -5.22
C ASN A 122 12.99 -0.67 -5.16
N LYS A 123 13.52 -0.22 -6.31
CA LYS A 123 14.39 0.96 -6.38
C LYS A 123 13.69 2.24 -5.89
N LEU A 124 12.43 2.44 -6.26
CA LEU A 124 11.63 3.55 -5.75
C LEU A 124 11.46 3.48 -4.24
N MET A 125 11.17 2.29 -3.70
CA MET A 125 11.03 2.05 -2.27
C MET A 125 12.32 2.41 -1.52
N SER A 126 13.47 1.92 -1.98
CA SER A 126 14.79 2.25 -1.43
C SER A 126 15.07 3.75 -1.44
N LYS A 127 14.72 4.42 -2.55
CA LYS A 127 14.86 5.88 -2.69
C LYS A 127 14.00 6.65 -1.71
N ILE A 128 12.75 6.23 -1.51
CA ILE A 128 11.83 6.85 -0.55
C ILE A 128 12.38 6.65 0.87
N MET A 129 12.74 5.44 1.25
CA MET A 129 13.26 5.11 2.59
C MET A 129 14.54 5.91 2.90
N SER A 130 15.46 6.03 1.95
CA SER A 130 16.70 6.80 2.14
C SER A 130 16.47 8.31 2.20
N SER A 131 15.41 8.82 1.55
CA SER A 131 15.09 10.25 1.50
C SER A 131 14.31 10.75 2.71
N LEU A 132 13.58 9.86 3.39
CA LEU A 132 12.80 10.21 4.58
C LEU A 132 13.68 10.10 5.83
N ARG A 133 13.64 11.16 6.66
CA ARG A 133 14.31 11.17 7.96
C ARG A 133 13.26 11.15 9.06
N PHE A 134 13.44 10.22 10.00
CA PHE A 134 12.61 10.08 11.19
C PHE A 134 13.49 10.18 12.44
N PRO A 135 13.09 10.94 13.46
CA PRO A 135 13.75 10.92 14.77
C PRO A 135 13.74 9.51 15.37
N GLU A 136 14.72 9.26 16.22
CA GLU A 136 14.73 8.08 17.07
C GLU A 136 13.44 8.01 17.91
N GLY A 137 12.90 6.79 18.09
CA GLY A 137 11.63 6.60 18.82
C GLY A 137 10.36 6.89 18.00
N THR A 138 10.46 7.30 16.72
CA THR A 138 9.28 7.34 15.86
C THR A 138 8.69 5.92 15.72
N PRO A 139 7.39 5.71 16.03
CA PRO A 139 6.76 4.40 15.93
C PRO A 139 6.91 3.80 14.54
N GLU A 140 7.18 2.49 14.47
CA GLU A 140 7.37 1.78 13.18
C GLU A 140 6.14 1.90 12.29
N LYS A 141 4.94 1.80 12.88
CA LYS A 141 3.68 1.99 12.16
C LYS A 141 3.62 3.35 11.46
N ASP A 142 4.00 4.42 12.14
CA ASP A 142 3.99 5.77 11.57
C ASP A 142 5.02 5.88 10.43
N ARG A 143 6.22 5.35 10.63
CA ARG A 143 7.28 5.34 9.61
C ARG A 143 6.83 4.63 8.36
N MET A 144 6.33 3.38 8.49
CA MET A 144 5.88 2.59 7.35
C MET A 144 4.69 3.21 6.65
N SER A 145 3.72 3.75 7.38
CA SER A 145 2.57 4.44 6.80
C SER A 145 3.00 5.66 5.97
N ILE A 146 3.94 6.47 6.46
CA ILE A 146 4.48 7.64 5.74
C ILE A 146 5.29 7.20 4.50
N ILE A 147 6.03 6.10 4.57
CA ILE A 147 6.77 5.51 3.45
C ILE A 147 5.81 5.03 2.37
N LEU A 148 4.78 4.25 2.73
CA LEU A 148 3.76 3.74 1.80
C LEU A 148 2.94 4.86 1.17
N ALA A 149 2.58 5.88 1.96
CA ALA A 149 1.95 7.09 1.43
C ALA A 149 2.84 7.78 0.40
N SER A 150 4.15 7.83 0.63
CA SER A 150 5.10 8.42 -0.30
C SER A 150 5.25 7.61 -1.59
N TYR A 151 5.13 6.29 -1.52
CA TYR A 151 5.09 5.42 -2.69
C TYR A 151 3.88 5.72 -3.57
N ASN A 152 2.69 5.77 -2.98
CA ASN A 152 1.41 5.95 -3.70
C ASN A 152 1.19 7.39 -4.18
N SER A 153 1.38 8.39 -3.30
CA SER A 153 1.08 9.80 -3.59
C SER A 153 2.27 10.59 -4.12
N GLY A 154 3.46 10.02 -4.04
CA GLY A 154 4.73 10.72 -4.28
C GLY A 154 5.25 11.44 -3.04
N ILE A 155 6.53 11.28 -2.77
CA ILE A 155 7.24 11.84 -1.62
C ILE A 155 7.10 13.37 -1.50
N GLY A 156 6.91 14.07 -2.62
CA GLY A 156 6.72 15.53 -2.64
C GLY A 156 5.46 15.96 -1.88
N HIS A 157 4.33 15.32 -2.14
CA HIS A 157 3.05 15.60 -1.45
C HIS A 157 3.11 15.24 0.02
N VAL A 158 3.74 14.13 0.38
CA VAL A 158 3.95 13.75 1.78
C VAL A 158 4.85 14.75 2.50
N ASN A 159 5.92 15.21 1.87
CA ASN A 159 6.77 16.23 2.45
C ASN A 159 6.06 17.59 2.60
N ASP A 160 5.14 17.94 1.70
CA ASP A 160 4.27 19.11 1.88
C ASP A 160 3.39 18.96 3.11
N ALA A 161 2.71 17.82 3.27
CA ALA A 161 1.90 17.54 4.45
C ALA A 161 2.72 17.63 5.75
N ARG A 162 3.95 17.10 5.74
CA ARG A 162 4.89 17.21 6.87
C ARG A 162 5.35 18.65 7.14
N ARG A 163 5.48 19.51 6.10
CA ARG A 163 5.78 20.95 6.27
C ARG A 163 4.61 21.69 6.87
N LEU A 164 3.39 21.43 6.38
CA LEU A 164 2.16 21.99 6.97
C LEU A 164 2.00 21.59 8.44
N ALA A 165 2.26 20.33 8.79
CA ALA A 165 2.23 19.88 10.19
C ALA A 165 3.21 20.69 11.06
N ARG A 166 4.47 20.87 10.61
CA ARG A 166 5.47 21.68 11.33
C ARG A 166 5.04 23.13 11.49
N LEU A 167 4.48 23.73 10.44
CA LEU A 167 4.00 25.12 10.46
C LEU A 167 2.94 25.32 11.54
N ASN A 168 2.10 24.31 11.75
CA ASN A 168 1.03 24.34 12.75
C ASN A 168 1.45 23.76 14.12
N GLY A 169 2.73 23.53 14.37
CA GLY A 169 3.25 23.03 15.64
C GLY A 169 2.91 21.57 15.95
N GLU A 170 2.52 20.79 14.91
CA GLU A 170 2.13 19.39 15.07
C GLU A 170 3.27 18.44 14.67
N ASN A 171 3.18 17.17 15.13
CA ASN A 171 4.21 16.17 14.88
C ASN A 171 4.21 15.72 13.40
N PRO A 172 5.22 16.10 12.60
CA PRO A 172 5.31 15.75 11.17
C PRO A 172 5.66 14.28 10.92
N ASN A 173 5.91 13.50 11.97
CA ASN A 173 6.26 12.09 11.90
C ASN A 173 5.13 11.18 12.43
N SER A 174 3.99 11.74 12.86
CA SER A 174 2.76 11.00 13.12
C SER A 174 1.99 10.78 11.83
N TRP A 175 1.65 9.53 11.54
CA TRP A 175 0.84 9.20 10.37
C TRP A 175 -0.53 9.86 10.38
N GLU A 176 -1.18 9.90 11.52
CA GLU A 176 -2.50 10.55 11.67
C GLU A 176 -2.45 12.01 11.24
N VAL A 177 -1.42 12.74 11.69
CA VAL A 177 -1.21 14.14 11.34
C VAL A 177 -0.92 14.31 9.85
N VAL A 178 0.01 13.51 9.31
CA VAL A 178 0.38 13.56 7.88
C VAL A 178 -0.81 13.23 6.99
N ALA A 179 -1.60 12.21 7.32
CA ALA A 179 -2.80 11.81 6.59
C ALA A 179 -3.85 12.94 6.54
N ARG A 180 -4.04 13.62 7.66
CA ARG A 180 -4.95 14.78 7.75
C ARG A 180 -4.48 15.89 6.82
N TYR A 181 -3.21 16.29 6.85
CA TYR A 181 -2.70 17.35 5.97
C TYR A 181 -2.65 16.93 4.50
N LEU A 182 -2.44 15.67 4.16
CA LEU A 182 -2.61 15.16 2.79
C LEU A 182 -4.05 15.38 2.30
N THR A 183 -5.04 15.16 3.17
CA THR A 183 -6.45 15.39 2.83
C THR A 183 -6.77 16.88 2.69
N LEU A 184 -6.33 17.69 3.65
CA LEU A 184 -6.51 19.15 3.64
C LEU A 184 -5.86 19.83 2.42
N LYS A 185 -4.83 19.25 1.83
CA LYS A 185 -4.22 19.75 0.58
C LYS A 185 -5.14 19.72 -0.64
N ALA A 186 -6.36 19.24 -0.54
CA ALA A 186 -7.39 19.44 -1.56
C ALA A 186 -7.93 20.89 -1.57
N GLU A 187 -7.84 21.59 -0.44
CA GLU A 187 -8.42 22.93 -0.21
C GLU A 187 -7.41 24.04 -0.50
N PRO A 188 -7.84 25.18 -1.11
CA PRO A 188 -6.96 26.31 -1.47
C PRO A 188 -6.11 26.82 -0.31
N GLU A 189 -6.69 26.97 0.87
CA GLU A 189 -6.03 27.43 2.08
C GLU A 189 -4.73 26.66 2.38
N PHE A 190 -4.71 25.36 2.07
CA PHE A 190 -3.56 24.50 2.36
C PHE A 190 -2.62 24.36 1.15
N TYR A 191 -3.14 24.14 -0.07
CA TYR A 191 -2.25 23.92 -1.20
C TYR A 191 -1.60 25.21 -1.76
N GLU A 192 -2.16 26.39 -1.49
CA GLU A 192 -1.57 27.70 -1.83
C GLU A 192 -0.61 28.24 -0.76
N ASN A 193 -0.49 27.53 0.38
CA ASN A 193 0.42 27.93 1.43
C ASN A 193 1.88 27.92 0.94
N GLU A 194 2.67 28.90 1.38
CA GLU A 194 4.05 29.14 0.97
C GLU A 194 5.01 27.95 1.19
N VAL A 195 4.71 27.09 2.20
CA VAL A 195 5.52 25.89 2.49
C VAL A 195 5.22 24.72 1.56
N VAL A 196 4.14 24.79 0.78
CA VAL A 196 3.73 23.74 -0.16
C VAL A 196 4.46 23.91 -1.50
N ARG A 197 5.05 22.84 -1.99
CA ARG A 197 5.86 22.83 -3.22
C ARG A 197 5.23 22.05 -4.37
N CYS A 198 4.39 21.06 -4.05
CA CYS A 198 3.77 20.17 -5.04
C CYS A 198 2.31 20.54 -5.33
N GLY A 199 1.82 21.65 -4.76
CA GLY A 199 0.47 22.16 -5.00
C GLY A 199 -0.63 21.23 -4.52
N ARG A 200 -1.79 21.33 -5.18
CA ARG A 200 -3.02 20.60 -4.83
C ARG A 200 -2.86 19.09 -4.88
N PHE A 201 -3.45 18.37 -3.93
CA PHE A 201 -3.51 16.92 -3.88
C PHE A 201 -4.94 16.44 -3.61
N THR A 202 -5.48 15.60 -4.51
CA THR A 202 -6.85 15.05 -4.42
C THR A 202 -6.88 13.53 -4.27
N GLY A 203 -5.71 12.89 -4.22
CA GLY A 203 -5.54 11.42 -4.17
C GLY A 203 -5.59 10.82 -2.75
N SER A 204 -5.91 11.59 -1.70
CA SER A 204 -5.81 11.16 -0.30
C SER A 204 -6.58 9.87 0.00
N ARG A 205 -7.78 9.70 -0.55
CA ARG A 205 -8.61 8.48 -0.35
C ARG A 205 -7.87 7.21 -0.81
N GLN A 206 -7.22 7.26 -1.96
CA GLN A 206 -6.46 6.13 -2.53
C GLN A 206 -5.24 5.81 -1.67
N THR A 207 -4.50 6.85 -1.26
CA THR A 207 -3.33 6.73 -0.38
C THR A 207 -3.70 6.17 0.98
N LEU A 208 -4.80 6.63 1.60
CA LEU A 208 -5.28 6.11 2.88
C LEU A 208 -5.71 4.64 2.78
N SER A 209 -6.30 4.22 1.66
CA SER A 209 -6.71 2.83 1.43
C SER A 209 -5.50 1.88 1.38
N LEU A 210 -4.38 2.29 0.77
CA LEU A 210 -3.16 1.47 0.71
C LEU A 210 -2.58 1.17 2.09
N ILE A 211 -2.71 2.09 3.05
CA ILE A 211 -2.07 1.97 4.37
C ILE A 211 -2.86 1.05 5.32
N HIS A 212 -4.06 0.66 4.96
CA HIS A 212 -4.88 -0.30 5.71
C HIS A 212 -4.70 -1.75 5.24
N ILE A 213 -3.71 -2.02 4.38
CA ILE A 213 -3.28 -3.37 3.99
C ILE A 213 -2.36 -3.91 5.08
#